data_b0cb940ce44068791d345755ff9c9440
#
_entry.id   b0cb940ce44068791d345755ff9c9440
#
_cell.length_a   1.000
_cell.length_b   1.000
_cell.length_c   1.000
_cell.angle_alpha   90.00
_cell.angle_beta   90.00
_cell.angle_gamma   90.00
#
_symmetry.space_group_name_H-M   'P 1'
#
loop_
_entity.id
_entity.type
_entity.pdbx_description
1 polymer ?
#
loop_
_entity_poly.entity_id
_entity_poly.type
_entity_poly.pdbx_seq_one_letter_code
_entity_poly.pdbx_strand_id
1 'polypeptide(L)'
;MDSDQRTLTKSPDTLDHQTKAPGLYDPSFEHDNCGIGAVANIKGIPSHRTVEQALHIVENLEHRAGKDAEGKTGDGVGIMLQISHKFFKKVTKPLGIELGEAREYGVGMFFFPQDELARNQAKKMLEVIVQKEGLKFLGWRTLPTHPEEIGDKAVEKMPYIMQGFIGKPAEVEKGLDFDRRLYVARRVFEQSNDDTYVVSMSSRTIVYKGMFLVKELRQFFEDLQDPDYESAIATVHSRFSTNTNPSWMRAHPNRIIVHNGEINTIRGNVDKMMAREENMETKFFKSDMYKVLPIISQEGSDSAMLDNALEFMVMSGMELPMAVMILIPAPWQHDRFMPQEVRDFYRYYATMMEP
;
A
#
# COMPACT_ATOMS: atom_id res chain seq x y z
N MET A 1 -54.16 -3.11 27.17
CA MET A 1 -52.80 -2.64 27.53
C MET A 1 -51.89 -3.24 26.50
N ASP A 2 -51.70 -2.50 25.44
CA ASP A 2 -51.17 -3.01 24.16
C ASP A 2 -49.65 -3.08 24.21
N SER A 3 -49.16 -4.25 23.83
CA SER A 3 -47.75 -4.52 23.57
C SER A 3 -47.49 -4.28 22.07
N ASP A 4 -46.80 -3.22 21.79
CA ASP A 4 -46.37 -2.77 20.46
C ASP A 4 -45.28 -3.74 19.91
N GLN A 5 -45.71 -4.67 19.07
CA GLN A 5 -44.84 -5.49 18.24
C GLN A 5 -44.42 -4.65 17.02
N ARG A 6 -43.23 -4.08 17.06
CA ARG A 6 -42.59 -3.51 15.86
C ARG A 6 -42.14 -4.64 14.96
N THR A 7 -42.95 -4.90 13.95
CA THR A 7 -42.60 -5.68 12.77
C THR A 7 -41.41 -5.08 12.07
N LEU A 8 -40.28 -5.75 12.10
CA LEU A 8 -39.15 -5.46 11.22
C LEU A 8 -39.58 -5.73 9.78
N THR A 9 -39.84 -4.68 9.04
CA THR A 9 -40.07 -4.75 7.60
C THR A 9 -38.78 -5.28 6.93
N LYS A 10 -38.88 -6.42 6.29
CA LYS A 10 -37.85 -6.97 5.39
C LYS A 10 -37.56 -5.92 4.32
N SER A 11 -36.28 -5.61 4.13
CA SER A 11 -35.82 -4.82 3.00
C SER A 11 -36.22 -5.51 1.69
N PRO A 12 -36.75 -4.77 0.70
CA PRO A 12 -37.11 -5.34 -0.58
C PRO A 12 -35.91 -5.29 -1.53
N ASP A 13 -34.92 -6.19 -1.37
CA ASP A 13 -33.90 -6.40 -2.39
C ASP A 13 -33.21 -7.75 -2.17
N THR A 14 -33.99 -8.82 -2.15
CA THR A 14 -33.52 -10.08 -2.72
C THR A 14 -33.98 -10.08 -4.16
N LEU A 15 -33.17 -9.59 -5.08
CA LEU A 15 -33.30 -9.85 -6.50
C LEU A 15 -33.34 -11.37 -6.66
N ASP A 16 -34.53 -11.88 -7.01
CA ASP A 16 -34.76 -13.27 -7.37
C ASP A 16 -34.05 -13.54 -8.69
N HIS A 17 -32.79 -14.01 -8.61
CA HIS A 17 -31.94 -14.36 -9.75
C HIS A 17 -32.38 -15.69 -10.45
N GLN A 18 -33.64 -16.08 -10.33
CA GLN A 18 -34.17 -17.28 -11.00
C GLN A 18 -34.72 -17.04 -12.42
N THR A 19 -34.42 -15.91 -13.04
CA THR A 19 -34.63 -15.80 -14.49
C THR A 19 -33.50 -16.54 -15.20
N LYS A 20 -33.75 -17.73 -15.71
CA LYS A 20 -32.84 -18.46 -16.61
C LYS A 20 -32.40 -17.47 -17.71
N ALA A 21 -31.11 -17.10 -17.72
CA ALA A 21 -30.57 -16.33 -18.80
C ALA A 21 -30.72 -17.10 -20.13
N PRO A 22 -31.09 -16.46 -21.21
CA PRO A 22 -31.21 -17.15 -22.51
C PRO A 22 -29.83 -17.62 -22.98
N GLY A 23 -29.71 -18.88 -23.36
CA GLY A 23 -28.48 -19.46 -23.93
C GLY A 23 -27.74 -20.40 -22.99
N LEU A 24 -26.44 -20.50 -23.20
CA LEU A 24 -25.52 -21.38 -22.44
C LEU A 24 -24.96 -20.75 -21.17
N TYR A 25 -25.38 -19.54 -20.84
CA TYR A 25 -24.96 -18.86 -19.62
C TYR A 25 -25.61 -19.46 -18.40
N ASP A 26 -24.80 -19.81 -17.41
CA ASP A 26 -25.23 -20.30 -16.10
C ASP A 26 -24.64 -19.41 -15.00
N PRO A 27 -25.47 -18.66 -14.24
CA PRO A 27 -24.99 -17.78 -13.18
C PRO A 27 -24.20 -18.50 -12.07
N SER A 28 -24.31 -19.82 -11.94
CA SER A 28 -23.54 -20.59 -10.97
C SER A 28 -22.04 -20.61 -11.29
N PHE A 29 -21.66 -20.31 -12.53
CA PHE A 29 -20.26 -20.15 -12.94
C PHE A 29 -19.72 -18.72 -12.76
N GLU A 30 -20.56 -17.77 -12.37
CA GLU A 30 -20.08 -16.44 -12.02
C GLU A 30 -19.37 -16.48 -10.67
N HIS A 31 -18.09 -16.15 -10.70
CA HIS A 31 -17.27 -15.99 -9.52
C HIS A 31 -16.60 -14.63 -9.58
N ASP A 32 -16.44 -14.00 -8.42
CA ASP A 32 -15.67 -12.77 -8.30
C ASP A 32 -14.26 -12.96 -8.85
N ASN A 33 -13.84 -12.03 -9.71
CA ASN A 33 -12.56 -12.07 -10.38
C ASN A 33 -11.53 -11.15 -9.71
N CYS A 34 -11.71 -10.85 -8.43
CA CYS A 34 -10.85 -9.97 -7.66
C CYS A 34 -9.70 -10.74 -6.97
N GLY A 35 -8.51 -10.15 -6.95
CA GLY A 35 -7.36 -10.65 -6.20
C GLY A 35 -7.11 -9.87 -4.89
N ILE A 36 -8.05 -9.02 -4.47
CA ILE A 36 -7.97 -8.16 -3.29
C ILE A 36 -8.84 -8.70 -2.16
N GLY A 37 -8.37 -8.52 -0.93
CA GLY A 37 -9.16 -8.66 0.28
C GLY A 37 -8.91 -7.53 1.27
N ALA A 38 -9.90 -7.23 2.10
CA ALA A 38 -9.79 -6.27 3.16
C ALA A 38 -10.57 -6.71 4.40
N VAL A 39 -10.00 -6.49 5.57
CA VAL A 39 -10.63 -6.70 6.86
C VAL A 39 -10.48 -5.43 7.69
N ALA A 40 -11.55 -4.96 8.27
CA ALA A 40 -11.54 -3.80 9.15
C ALA A 40 -12.40 -4.03 10.39
N ASN A 41 -11.85 -3.72 11.55
CA ASN A 41 -12.63 -3.63 12.78
C ASN A 41 -13.32 -2.26 12.84
N ILE A 42 -14.65 -2.24 12.75
CA ILE A 42 -15.46 -1.00 12.70
C ILE A 42 -15.22 -0.09 13.93
N LYS A 43 -14.88 -0.69 15.08
CA LYS A 43 -14.59 0.05 16.32
C LYS A 43 -13.13 0.52 16.40
N GLY A 44 -12.29 0.20 15.40
CA GLY A 44 -10.88 0.56 15.38
C GLY A 44 -10.03 -0.18 16.42
N ILE A 45 -10.51 -1.30 16.99
CA ILE A 45 -9.77 -2.08 17.98
C ILE A 45 -8.80 -3.01 17.27
N PRO A 46 -7.48 -2.84 17.45
CA PRO A 46 -6.49 -3.71 16.83
C PRO A 46 -6.51 -5.11 17.48
N SER A 47 -6.28 -6.13 16.65
CA SER A 47 -6.15 -7.51 17.10
C SER A 47 -5.33 -8.33 16.11
N HIS A 48 -4.67 -9.38 16.58
CA HIS A 48 -4.00 -10.36 15.72
C HIS A 48 -5.01 -11.11 14.84
N ARG A 49 -6.25 -11.28 15.32
CA ARG A 49 -7.34 -11.89 14.55
C ARG A 49 -7.59 -11.17 13.21
N THR A 50 -7.44 -9.85 13.16
CA THR A 50 -7.57 -9.09 11.90
C THR A 50 -6.47 -9.50 10.91
N VAL A 51 -5.24 -9.70 11.39
CA VAL A 51 -4.11 -10.17 10.57
C VAL A 51 -4.39 -11.59 10.06
N GLU A 52 -4.78 -12.50 10.94
CA GLU A 52 -5.15 -13.89 10.59
C GLU A 52 -6.26 -13.96 9.54
N GLN A 53 -7.33 -13.17 9.72
CA GLN A 53 -8.43 -13.12 8.76
C GLN A 53 -7.99 -12.62 7.38
N ALA A 54 -7.11 -11.61 7.33
CA ALA A 54 -6.58 -11.10 6.07
C ALA A 54 -5.68 -12.14 5.37
N LEU A 55 -4.83 -12.84 6.12
CA LEU A 55 -4.02 -13.94 5.59
C LEU A 55 -4.89 -15.09 5.06
N HIS A 56 -5.94 -15.46 5.77
CA HIS A 56 -6.92 -16.43 5.27
C HIS A 56 -7.62 -16.00 3.98
N ILE A 57 -7.97 -14.71 3.87
CA ILE A 57 -8.55 -14.19 2.63
C ILE A 57 -7.60 -14.40 1.46
N VAL A 58 -6.32 -14.02 1.60
CA VAL A 58 -5.36 -14.15 0.50
C VAL A 58 -5.08 -15.62 0.16
N GLU A 59 -5.04 -16.50 1.14
CA GLU A 59 -4.91 -17.95 0.93
C GLU A 59 -6.10 -18.53 0.14
N ASN A 60 -7.32 -18.07 0.42
CA ASN A 60 -8.53 -18.48 -0.31
C ASN A 60 -8.56 -17.93 -1.76
N LEU A 61 -7.77 -16.90 -2.06
CA LEU A 61 -7.62 -16.35 -3.41
C LEU A 61 -6.58 -17.12 -4.27
N GLU A 62 -6.16 -18.33 -3.89
CA GLU A 62 -5.18 -19.14 -4.63
C GLU A 62 -5.58 -19.33 -6.12
N HIS A 63 -6.86 -19.50 -6.40
CA HIS A 63 -7.38 -19.62 -7.75
C HIS A 63 -7.21 -18.36 -8.62
N ARG A 64 -6.87 -17.22 -7.99
CA ARG A 64 -6.60 -15.92 -8.65
C ARG A 64 -5.12 -15.59 -8.70
N ALA A 65 -4.29 -16.33 -7.97
CA ALA A 65 -2.85 -16.10 -7.93
C ALA A 65 -2.18 -16.61 -9.21
N GLY A 66 -1.24 -15.83 -9.73
CA GLY A 66 -0.37 -16.28 -10.80
C GLY A 66 0.74 -17.18 -10.26
N LYS A 67 1.13 -18.17 -11.05
CA LYS A 67 2.23 -19.10 -10.74
C LYS A 67 3.13 -19.19 -11.96
N ASP A 68 4.41 -19.41 -11.73
CA ASP A 68 5.35 -19.72 -12.80
C ASP A 68 5.06 -21.10 -13.45
N ALA A 69 5.76 -21.41 -14.53
CA ALA A 69 5.57 -22.67 -15.26
C ALA A 69 5.83 -23.92 -14.42
N GLU A 70 6.64 -23.81 -13.38
CA GLU A 70 6.96 -24.90 -12.46
C GLU A 70 5.97 -24.99 -11.29
N GLY A 71 5.11 -23.99 -11.13
CA GLY A 71 4.12 -23.90 -10.06
C GLY A 71 4.70 -23.67 -8.66
N LYS A 72 5.98 -23.28 -8.58
CA LYS A 72 6.72 -23.10 -7.32
C LYS A 72 6.94 -21.65 -6.92
N THR A 73 6.93 -20.73 -7.88
CA THR A 73 7.13 -19.30 -7.63
C THR A 73 5.85 -18.56 -7.96
N GLY A 74 5.36 -17.74 -7.04
CA GLY A 74 4.22 -16.88 -7.26
C GLY A 74 4.60 -15.58 -7.97
N ASP A 75 3.62 -14.97 -8.63
CA ASP A 75 3.79 -13.68 -9.32
C ASP A 75 3.92 -12.50 -8.34
N GLY A 76 3.38 -12.65 -7.15
CA GLY A 76 3.46 -11.63 -6.10
C GLY A 76 2.26 -11.66 -5.17
N VAL A 77 2.52 -11.57 -3.88
CA VAL A 77 1.52 -11.51 -2.83
C VAL A 77 1.97 -10.50 -1.78
N GLY A 78 1.02 -9.88 -1.10
CA GLY A 78 1.36 -9.01 0.01
C GLY A 78 0.19 -8.61 0.87
N ILE A 79 0.54 -8.00 2.01
CA ILE A 79 -0.37 -7.49 3.02
C ILE A 79 0.08 -6.10 3.48
N MET A 80 -0.87 -5.18 3.62
CA MET A 80 -0.68 -3.89 4.27
C MET A 80 -1.40 -3.91 5.61
N LEU A 81 -0.68 -3.55 6.65
CA LEU A 81 -1.12 -3.56 8.03
C LEU A 81 -0.87 -2.21 8.69
N GLN A 82 -1.55 -1.95 9.80
CA GLN A 82 -1.13 -0.87 10.69
C GLN A 82 0.16 -1.28 11.42
N ILE A 83 0.97 -0.28 11.79
CA ILE A 83 2.14 -0.49 12.64
C ILE A 83 1.68 -0.90 14.02
N SER A 84 1.96 -2.15 14.42
CA SER A 84 1.66 -2.69 15.74
C SER A 84 2.68 -2.22 16.76
N HIS A 85 2.29 -1.25 17.60
CA HIS A 85 3.17 -0.72 18.62
C HIS A 85 3.63 -1.79 19.60
N LYS A 86 2.71 -2.67 20.02
CA LYS A 86 2.99 -3.79 20.92
C LYS A 86 4.08 -4.71 20.36
N PHE A 87 3.91 -5.13 19.11
CA PHE A 87 4.86 -5.99 18.42
C PHE A 87 6.22 -5.30 18.23
N PHE A 88 6.26 -4.09 17.67
CA PHE A 88 7.53 -3.42 17.40
C PHE A 88 8.28 -3.08 18.68
N LYS A 89 7.61 -2.70 19.76
CA LYS A 89 8.25 -2.50 21.06
C LYS A 89 8.91 -3.77 21.60
N LYS A 90 8.29 -4.93 21.35
CA LYS A 90 8.83 -6.25 21.73
C LYS A 90 10.10 -6.58 20.94
N VAL A 91 10.05 -6.48 19.59
CA VAL A 91 11.15 -6.93 18.72
C VAL A 91 12.31 -5.95 18.60
N THR A 92 12.13 -4.67 18.96
CA THR A 92 13.20 -3.67 18.97
C THR A 92 13.96 -3.61 20.28
N LYS A 93 13.36 -4.03 21.39
CA LYS A 93 13.99 -4.02 22.71
C LYS A 93 15.30 -4.81 22.77
N PRO A 94 15.40 -6.04 22.24
CA PRO A 94 16.66 -6.80 22.23
C PRO A 94 17.75 -6.14 21.38
N LEU A 95 17.39 -5.29 20.43
CA LEU A 95 18.29 -4.57 19.54
C LEU A 95 18.79 -3.24 20.12
N GLY A 96 18.34 -2.87 21.32
CA GLY A 96 18.65 -1.59 21.93
C GLY A 96 18.00 -0.40 21.25
N ILE A 97 16.95 -0.62 20.42
CA ILE A 97 16.21 0.44 19.75
C ILE A 97 15.06 0.88 20.63
N GLU A 98 15.16 2.08 21.15
CA GLU A 98 14.12 2.70 21.98
C GLU A 98 13.10 3.42 21.10
N LEU A 99 11.89 2.87 21.04
CA LEU A 99 10.76 3.50 20.35
C LEU A 99 10.05 4.45 21.31
N GLY A 100 9.58 5.59 20.80
CA GLY A 100 8.63 6.45 21.50
C GLY A 100 7.26 5.78 21.67
N GLU A 101 6.25 6.56 22.03
CA GLU A 101 4.88 6.09 22.08
C GLU A 101 4.32 5.78 20.68
N ALA A 102 3.17 5.12 20.61
CA ALA A 102 2.52 4.81 19.34
C ALA A 102 2.36 6.07 18.47
N ARG A 103 2.76 5.96 17.21
CA ARG A 103 2.78 7.06 16.20
C ARG A 103 3.82 8.17 16.47
N GLU A 104 4.75 7.96 17.40
CA GLU A 104 5.92 8.84 17.60
C GLU A 104 7.17 8.33 16.90
N TYR A 105 7.03 7.26 16.16
CA TYR A 105 8.06 6.73 15.27
C TYR A 105 7.43 6.25 13.97
N GLY A 106 8.23 6.27 12.91
CA GLY A 106 7.93 5.64 11.62
C GLY A 106 8.72 4.37 11.46
N VAL A 107 8.16 3.45 10.66
CA VAL A 107 8.82 2.22 10.24
C VAL A 107 8.97 2.23 8.73
N GLY A 108 10.21 2.12 8.25
CA GLY A 108 10.51 1.88 6.85
C GLY A 108 10.74 0.39 6.59
N MET A 109 10.15 -0.15 5.52
CA MET A 109 10.44 -1.48 4.99
C MET A 109 11.27 -1.30 3.71
N PHE A 110 12.43 -1.95 3.66
CA PHE A 110 13.40 -1.76 2.59
C PHE A 110 13.80 -3.08 1.94
N PHE A 111 13.88 -3.06 0.62
CA PHE A 111 14.49 -4.09 -0.20
C PHE A 111 15.86 -3.60 -0.65
N PHE A 112 16.91 -4.03 0.05
CA PHE A 112 18.29 -3.70 -0.23
C PHE A 112 18.94 -4.71 -1.20
N PRO A 113 20.04 -4.32 -1.87
CA PRO A 113 20.86 -5.28 -2.63
C PRO A 113 21.47 -6.32 -1.70
N GLN A 114 21.73 -7.53 -2.25
CA GLN A 114 22.41 -8.60 -1.52
C GLN A 114 23.89 -8.27 -1.28
N ASP A 115 24.51 -7.47 -2.14
CA ASP A 115 25.89 -7.00 -1.93
C ASP A 115 25.99 -6.19 -0.63
N GLU A 116 26.91 -6.62 0.24
CA GLU A 116 27.05 -6.02 1.57
C GLU A 116 27.56 -4.58 1.54
N LEU A 117 28.48 -4.28 0.61
CA LEU A 117 29.05 -2.92 0.51
C LEU A 117 27.97 -1.94 0.04
N ALA A 118 27.25 -2.26 -1.05
CA ALA A 118 26.15 -1.46 -1.58
C ALA A 118 25.05 -1.26 -0.53
N ARG A 119 24.68 -2.35 0.17
CA ARG A 119 23.71 -2.30 1.26
C ARG A 119 24.14 -1.37 2.39
N ASN A 120 25.39 -1.45 2.84
CA ASN A 120 25.89 -0.62 3.92
C ASN A 120 25.99 0.87 3.51
N GLN A 121 26.35 1.15 2.26
CA GLN A 121 26.35 2.50 1.69
C GLN A 121 24.92 3.07 1.67
N ALA A 122 23.93 2.31 1.18
CA ALA A 122 22.53 2.74 1.14
C ALA A 122 21.97 3.00 2.55
N LYS A 123 22.26 2.10 3.52
CA LYS A 123 21.88 2.29 4.93
C LYS A 123 22.44 3.60 5.48
N LYS A 124 23.75 3.84 5.27
CA LYS A 124 24.42 5.05 5.74
C LYS A 124 23.87 6.32 5.09
N MET A 125 23.55 6.22 3.80
CA MET A 125 22.91 7.32 3.06
C MET A 125 21.56 7.68 3.67
N LEU A 126 20.68 6.69 3.94
CA LEU A 126 19.40 6.94 4.59
C LEU A 126 19.56 7.57 5.97
N GLU A 127 20.47 7.08 6.80
CA GLU A 127 20.75 7.64 8.13
C GLU A 127 21.12 9.13 8.05
N VAL A 128 21.99 9.48 7.09
CA VAL A 128 22.41 10.88 6.87
C VAL A 128 21.24 11.75 6.36
N ILE A 129 20.43 11.22 5.43
CA ILE A 129 19.26 11.93 4.91
C ILE A 129 18.25 12.18 6.02
N VAL A 130 17.90 11.16 6.79
CA VAL A 130 16.99 11.25 7.94
C VAL A 130 17.45 12.35 8.91
N GLN A 131 18.74 12.38 9.23
CA GLN A 131 19.30 13.41 10.09
C GLN A 131 19.26 14.82 9.48
N LYS A 132 19.57 14.95 8.18
CA LYS A 132 19.51 16.23 7.45
C LYS A 132 18.08 16.78 7.35
N GLU A 133 17.08 15.90 7.26
CA GLU A 133 15.66 16.28 7.25
C GLU A 133 15.11 16.55 8.67
N GLY A 134 15.98 16.62 9.67
CA GLY A 134 15.61 16.94 11.05
C GLY A 134 14.91 15.82 11.78
N LEU A 135 15.03 14.58 11.31
CA LEU A 135 14.49 13.38 11.94
C LEU A 135 15.58 12.65 12.73
N LYS A 136 15.19 11.74 13.62
CA LYS A 136 16.12 10.91 14.39
C LYS A 136 16.07 9.47 13.88
N PHE A 137 17.18 8.97 13.33
CA PHE A 137 17.31 7.55 13.04
C PHE A 137 17.52 6.77 14.34
N LEU A 138 16.68 5.74 14.59
CA LEU A 138 16.70 4.97 15.85
C LEU A 138 17.44 3.66 15.73
N GLY A 139 17.42 3.01 14.57
CA GLY A 139 18.14 1.77 14.34
C GLY A 139 17.59 0.92 13.18
N TRP A 140 18.32 -0.12 12.85
CA TRP A 140 17.98 -1.12 11.85
C TRP A 140 17.60 -2.45 12.47
N ARG A 141 16.62 -3.14 11.87
CA ARG A 141 16.27 -4.53 12.16
C ARG A 141 16.31 -5.33 10.86
N THR A 142 17.13 -6.39 10.83
CA THR A 142 17.00 -7.39 9.78
C THR A 142 15.69 -8.14 9.97
N LEU A 143 14.91 -8.28 8.92
CA LEU A 143 13.64 -8.97 9.00
C LEU A 143 13.84 -10.47 9.07
N PRO A 144 13.31 -11.18 10.08
CA PRO A 144 13.32 -12.64 10.10
C PRO A 144 12.46 -13.18 8.95
N THR A 145 13.10 -13.98 8.10
CA THR A 145 12.48 -14.56 6.90
C THR A 145 12.91 -16.01 6.71
N HIS A 146 12.09 -16.79 6.02
CA HIS A 146 12.29 -18.21 5.71
C HIS A 146 12.43 -18.44 4.20
N PRO A 147 13.61 -18.22 3.60
CA PRO A 147 13.83 -18.41 2.16
C PRO A 147 13.57 -19.84 1.67
N GLU A 148 13.67 -20.82 2.57
CA GLU A 148 13.40 -22.24 2.32
C GLU A 148 11.92 -22.52 1.99
N GLU A 149 11.02 -21.60 2.34
CA GLU A 149 9.57 -21.75 2.12
C GLU A 149 9.11 -21.24 0.75
N ILE A 150 9.99 -20.62 -0.06
CA ILE A 150 9.64 -20.00 -1.33
C ILE A 150 10.37 -20.65 -2.52
N GLY A 151 9.84 -20.44 -3.73
CA GLY A 151 10.40 -21.02 -4.95
C GLY A 151 11.80 -20.47 -5.32
N ASP A 152 12.63 -21.32 -5.95
CA ASP A 152 14.03 -21.01 -6.29
C ASP A 152 14.19 -19.69 -7.07
N LYS A 153 13.27 -19.39 -8.01
CA LYS A 153 13.30 -18.14 -8.79
C LYS A 153 13.01 -16.90 -7.93
N ALA A 154 12.21 -17.07 -6.89
CA ALA A 154 11.95 -15.99 -5.92
C ALA A 154 13.18 -15.77 -5.04
N VAL A 155 13.86 -16.86 -4.61
CA VAL A 155 15.11 -16.81 -3.84
C VAL A 155 16.24 -16.15 -4.64
N GLU A 156 16.42 -16.51 -5.92
CA GLU A 156 17.44 -15.94 -6.80
C GLU A 156 17.35 -14.40 -6.90
N LYS A 157 16.12 -13.88 -6.88
CA LYS A 157 15.85 -12.44 -6.99
C LYS A 157 15.53 -11.77 -5.65
N MET A 158 15.68 -12.49 -4.56
CA MET A 158 15.31 -12.02 -3.24
C MET A 158 16.20 -10.84 -2.82
N PRO A 159 15.61 -9.71 -2.42
CA PRO A 159 16.36 -8.62 -1.82
C PRO A 159 16.76 -8.95 -0.37
N TYR A 160 17.75 -8.21 0.15
CA TYR A 160 18.02 -8.23 1.58
C TYR A 160 17.00 -7.33 2.30
N ILE A 161 16.14 -7.90 3.13
CA ILE A 161 14.97 -7.20 3.69
C ILE A 161 15.28 -6.67 5.08
N MET A 162 15.10 -5.36 5.27
CA MET A 162 15.32 -4.71 6.57
C MET A 162 14.21 -3.72 6.91
N GLN A 163 14.07 -3.47 8.20
CA GLN A 163 13.24 -2.41 8.76
C GLN A 163 14.13 -1.31 9.36
N GLY A 164 13.83 -0.04 9.05
CA GLY A 164 14.47 1.12 9.65
C GLY A 164 13.48 1.87 10.52
N PHE A 165 13.88 2.27 11.71
CA PHE A 165 13.06 2.98 12.69
C PHE A 165 13.49 4.44 12.77
N ILE A 166 12.52 5.35 12.69
CA ILE A 166 12.75 6.79 12.60
C ILE A 166 11.86 7.49 13.63
N GLY A 167 12.47 8.21 14.56
CA GLY A 167 11.78 8.93 15.61
C GLY A 167 11.18 10.26 15.13
N LYS A 168 10.01 10.60 15.66
CA LYS A 168 9.33 11.86 15.43
C LYS A 168 10.03 12.97 16.23
N PRO A 169 10.36 14.12 15.61
CA PRO A 169 10.80 15.30 16.35
C PRO A 169 9.70 15.84 17.28
N ALA A 170 10.10 16.47 18.37
CA ALA A 170 9.16 16.96 19.40
C ALA A 170 8.22 18.04 18.83
N GLU A 171 8.70 18.86 17.94
CA GLU A 171 7.98 19.98 17.32
C GLU A 171 7.04 19.58 16.17
N VAL A 172 7.06 18.31 15.75
CA VAL A 172 6.21 17.80 14.67
C VAL A 172 4.99 17.09 15.25
N GLU A 173 3.81 17.41 14.74
CA GLU A 173 2.55 16.75 15.12
C GLU A 173 2.53 15.29 14.68
N LYS A 174 1.82 14.43 15.48
CA LYS A 174 1.56 13.02 15.10
C LYS A 174 0.63 12.96 13.88
N GLY A 175 0.75 11.89 13.10
CA GLY A 175 -0.12 11.66 11.95
C GLY A 175 0.46 12.23 10.66
N LEU A 176 -0.33 12.95 9.86
CA LEU A 176 0.09 13.39 8.52
C LEU A 176 1.30 14.33 8.54
N ASP A 177 1.48 15.14 9.56
CA ASP A 177 2.63 16.06 9.60
C ASP A 177 3.94 15.29 9.77
N PHE A 178 3.95 14.27 10.60
CA PHE A 178 5.11 13.38 10.69
C PHE A 178 5.28 12.52 9.42
N ASP A 179 4.20 11.97 8.87
CA ASP A 179 4.26 11.21 7.62
C ASP A 179 4.79 12.07 6.45
N ARG A 180 4.50 13.38 6.39
CA ARG A 180 5.10 14.31 5.40
C ARG A 180 6.63 14.41 5.54
N ARG A 181 7.13 14.43 6.77
CA ARG A 181 8.58 14.41 7.00
C ARG A 181 9.21 13.10 6.54
N LEU A 182 8.56 11.98 6.85
CA LEU A 182 8.99 10.67 6.38
C LEU A 182 8.94 10.59 4.84
N TYR A 183 7.87 11.12 4.23
CA TYR A 183 7.71 11.19 2.78
C TYR A 183 8.86 11.96 2.12
N VAL A 184 9.21 13.15 2.62
CA VAL A 184 10.33 13.95 2.08
C VAL A 184 11.65 13.18 2.21
N ALA A 185 11.96 12.64 3.39
CA ALA A 185 13.18 11.87 3.60
C ALA A 185 13.27 10.65 2.67
N ARG A 186 12.17 9.94 2.45
CA ARG A 186 12.10 8.83 1.51
C ARG A 186 12.34 9.29 0.07
N ARG A 187 11.71 10.38 -0.37
CA ARG A 187 11.89 10.89 -1.74
C ARG A 187 13.32 11.31 -2.01
N VAL A 188 13.97 12.00 -1.06
CA VAL A 188 15.39 12.33 -1.16
C VAL A 188 16.26 11.08 -1.26
N PHE A 189 15.94 10.04 -0.49
CA PHE A 189 16.65 8.77 -0.53
C PHE A 189 16.48 8.06 -1.89
N GLU A 190 15.23 7.92 -2.36
CA GLU A 190 14.91 7.29 -3.66
C GLU A 190 15.58 7.99 -4.85
N GLN A 191 15.75 9.31 -4.79
CA GLN A 191 16.49 10.09 -5.82
C GLN A 191 18.02 9.93 -5.73
N SER A 192 18.51 9.46 -4.61
CA SER A 192 19.95 9.36 -4.34
C SER A 192 20.49 7.93 -4.44
N ASN A 193 19.60 6.94 -4.55
CA ASN A 193 19.96 5.53 -4.55
C ASN A 193 18.97 4.71 -5.38
N ASP A 194 19.45 4.13 -6.49
CA ASP A 194 18.64 3.34 -7.42
C ASP A 194 18.62 1.85 -7.07
N ASP A 195 19.54 1.38 -6.21
CA ASP A 195 19.69 -0.05 -5.89
C ASP A 195 18.77 -0.52 -4.75
N THR A 196 18.10 0.41 -4.09
CA THR A 196 17.24 0.11 -2.93
C THR A 196 15.80 0.53 -3.19
N TYR A 197 14.88 -0.41 -3.04
CA TYR A 197 13.46 -0.12 -3.11
C TYR A 197 12.85 0.09 -1.72
N VAL A 198 12.19 1.24 -1.52
CA VAL A 198 11.45 1.52 -0.28
C VAL A 198 10.02 1.01 -0.43
N VAL A 199 9.76 -0.14 0.19
CA VAL A 199 8.45 -0.80 0.13
C VAL A 199 7.37 0.05 0.78
N SER A 200 7.65 0.55 1.98
CA SER A 200 6.80 1.50 2.71
C SER A 200 7.66 2.29 3.72
N MET A 201 7.24 3.50 4.07
CA MET A 201 7.86 4.31 5.12
C MET A 201 6.80 5.26 5.69
N SER A 202 6.23 4.90 6.84
CA SER A 202 5.10 5.60 7.43
C SER A 202 5.10 5.47 8.96
N SER A 203 4.37 6.33 9.63
CA SER A 203 4.06 6.21 11.07
C SER A 203 2.78 5.43 11.35
N ARG A 204 2.07 5.01 10.30
CA ARG A 204 0.73 4.40 10.40
C ARG A 204 0.63 3.00 9.84
N THR A 205 1.24 2.76 8.68
CA THR A 205 1.10 1.52 7.90
C THR A 205 2.45 0.95 7.51
N ILE A 206 2.48 -0.36 7.30
CA ILE A 206 3.63 -1.09 6.80
C ILE A 206 3.16 -2.14 5.80
N VAL A 207 3.98 -2.42 4.80
CA VAL A 207 3.69 -3.40 3.75
C VAL A 207 4.70 -4.54 3.81
N TYR A 208 4.18 -5.78 3.86
CA TYR A 208 4.93 -7.02 3.65
C TYR A 208 4.51 -7.60 2.30
N LYS A 209 5.45 -7.82 1.41
CA LYS A 209 5.18 -8.33 0.05
C LYS A 209 6.38 -9.02 -0.56
N GLY A 210 6.13 -9.82 -1.60
CA GLY A 210 7.20 -10.48 -2.35
C GLY A 210 6.68 -11.40 -3.44
N MET A 211 7.59 -12.12 -4.09
CA MET A 211 7.27 -13.09 -5.14
C MET A 211 6.86 -14.44 -4.53
N PHE A 212 5.69 -14.49 -3.92
CA PHE A 212 5.20 -15.65 -3.19
C PHE A 212 4.03 -16.32 -3.90
N LEU A 213 3.82 -17.60 -3.62
CA LEU A 213 2.50 -18.21 -3.64
C LEU A 213 1.70 -17.69 -2.43
N VAL A 214 0.38 -17.69 -2.52
CA VAL A 214 -0.47 -17.06 -1.48
C VAL A 214 -0.25 -17.59 -0.06
N LYS A 215 0.08 -18.87 0.07
CA LYS A 215 0.35 -19.53 1.36
C LYS A 215 1.73 -19.20 1.94
N GLU A 216 2.68 -18.87 1.05
CA GLU A 216 4.06 -18.60 1.43
C GLU A 216 4.22 -17.26 2.15
N LEU A 217 3.32 -16.29 1.95
CA LEU A 217 3.39 -14.97 2.59
C LEU A 217 3.52 -15.09 4.12
N ARG A 218 2.67 -15.90 4.73
CA ARG A 218 2.69 -16.14 6.19
C ARG A 218 3.89 -16.97 6.60
N GLN A 219 4.30 -17.95 5.80
CA GLN A 219 5.42 -18.84 6.10
C GLN A 219 6.75 -18.10 6.01
N PHE A 220 6.90 -17.24 5.01
CA PHE A 220 8.13 -16.50 4.77
C PHE A 220 8.39 -15.39 5.80
N PHE A 221 7.37 -14.62 6.21
CA PHE A 221 7.54 -13.54 7.19
C PHE A 221 7.14 -14.00 8.59
N GLU A 222 8.13 -14.24 9.45
CA GLU A 222 7.91 -14.65 10.85
C GLU A 222 7.05 -13.63 11.62
N ASP A 223 7.22 -12.34 11.35
CA ASP A 223 6.47 -11.25 11.97
C ASP A 223 4.94 -11.44 11.89
N LEU A 224 4.46 -11.99 10.76
CA LEU A 224 3.02 -12.15 10.52
C LEU A 224 2.38 -13.27 11.36
N GLN A 225 3.19 -14.14 11.96
CA GLN A 225 2.76 -15.23 12.82
C GLN A 225 2.78 -14.86 14.31
N ASP A 226 3.37 -13.71 14.66
CA ASP A 226 3.50 -13.30 16.06
C ASP A 226 2.13 -12.79 16.59
N PRO A 227 1.58 -13.40 17.68
CA PRO A 227 0.29 -13.01 18.24
C PRO A 227 0.25 -11.57 18.79
N ASP A 228 1.41 -10.96 19.03
CA ASP A 228 1.51 -9.55 19.44
C ASP A 228 1.44 -8.58 18.25
N TYR A 229 1.46 -9.11 17.01
CA TYR A 229 1.22 -8.28 15.84
C TYR A 229 -0.28 -8.02 15.67
N GLU A 230 -0.72 -6.85 16.09
CA GLU A 230 -2.13 -6.45 16.10
C GLU A 230 -2.40 -5.35 15.07
N SER A 231 -3.52 -5.45 14.36
CA SER A 231 -4.01 -4.42 13.44
C SER A 231 -5.53 -4.30 13.53
N ALA A 232 -6.08 -3.09 13.34
CA ALA A 232 -7.52 -2.89 13.23
C ALA A 232 -8.00 -2.93 11.79
N ILE A 233 -7.09 -2.79 10.83
CA ILE A 233 -7.37 -2.89 9.39
C ILE A 233 -6.21 -3.61 8.70
N ALA A 234 -6.55 -4.47 7.75
CA ALA A 234 -5.60 -5.15 6.89
C ALA A 234 -6.14 -5.22 5.47
N THR A 235 -5.28 -5.02 4.49
CA THR A 235 -5.59 -5.23 3.07
C THR A 235 -4.57 -6.17 2.46
N VAL A 236 -5.04 -7.07 1.59
CA VAL A 236 -4.22 -8.10 0.95
C VAL A 236 -4.41 -8.10 -0.55
N HIS A 237 -3.41 -8.60 -1.26
CA HIS A 237 -3.49 -8.83 -2.70
C HIS A 237 -2.74 -10.10 -3.07
N SER A 238 -3.32 -10.91 -3.97
CA SER A 238 -2.79 -12.20 -4.39
C SER A 238 -2.03 -12.15 -5.72
N ARG A 239 -1.68 -10.95 -6.23
CA ARG A 239 -1.00 -10.78 -7.51
C ARG A 239 -0.04 -9.60 -7.51
N PHE A 240 0.79 -9.52 -8.55
CA PHE A 240 1.59 -8.35 -8.91
C PHE A 240 0.85 -7.44 -9.90
N SER A 241 1.47 -6.32 -10.26
CA SER A 241 0.91 -5.37 -11.21
C SER A 241 0.82 -5.96 -12.62
N THR A 242 -0.36 -5.86 -13.25
CA THR A 242 -0.59 -6.32 -14.63
C THR A 242 0.31 -5.58 -15.64
N ASN A 243 0.52 -6.18 -16.81
CA ASN A 243 1.33 -5.63 -17.90
C ASN A 243 2.82 -5.42 -17.57
N THR A 244 3.35 -6.09 -16.55
CA THR A 244 4.77 -6.03 -16.15
C THR A 244 5.33 -7.42 -15.90
N ASN A 245 6.65 -7.55 -15.87
CA ASN A 245 7.28 -8.79 -15.41
C ASN A 245 7.19 -8.89 -13.88
N PRO A 246 6.89 -10.08 -13.32
CA PRO A 246 6.89 -10.29 -11.89
C PRO A 246 8.22 -9.91 -11.25
N SER A 247 8.16 -9.19 -10.14
CA SER A 247 9.32 -8.86 -9.32
C SER A 247 8.89 -8.57 -7.88
N TRP A 248 9.84 -8.66 -6.95
CA TRP A 248 9.63 -8.33 -5.55
C TRP A 248 9.00 -6.95 -5.34
N MET A 249 9.46 -5.96 -6.10
CA MET A 249 9.00 -4.57 -6.01
C MET A 249 7.57 -4.39 -6.53
N ARG A 250 7.19 -5.14 -7.58
CA ARG A 250 5.91 -5.01 -8.27
C ARG A 250 4.76 -5.80 -7.66
N ALA A 251 5.05 -6.63 -6.64
CA ALA A 251 4.01 -7.24 -5.83
C ALA A 251 3.16 -6.16 -5.14
N HIS A 252 1.84 -6.37 -5.06
CA HIS A 252 0.94 -5.52 -4.29
C HIS A 252 0.87 -5.97 -2.82
N PRO A 253 0.47 -5.08 -1.89
CA PRO A 253 0.08 -3.67 -2.02
C PRO A 253 1.19 -2.71 -2.40
N ASN A 254 0.82 -1.54 -2.95
CA ASN A 254 1.67 -0.37 -2.99
C ASN A 254 1.68 0.32 -1.60
N ARG A 255 2.11 1.59 -1.49
CA ARG A 255 2.23 2.29 -0.19
C ARG A 255 0.91 2.75 0.38
N ILE A 256 -0.04 3.14 -0.47
CA ILE A 256 -1.36 3.66 -0.10
C ILE A 256 -2.48 2.82 -0.70
N ILE A 257 -2.30 2.33 -1.94
CA ILE A 257 -3.36 1.63 -2.66
C ILE A 257 -3.14 0.12 -2.76
N VAL A 258 -4.26 -0.58 -2.84
CA VAL A 258 -4.39 -1.95 -3.31
C VAL A 258 -5.29 -1.90 -4.55
N HIS A 259 -4.78 -2.34 -5.69
CA HIS A 259 -5.46 -2.18 -6.98
C HIS A 259 -5.50 -3.50 -7.75
N ASN A 260 -6.68 -3.86 -8.25
CA ASN A 260 -6.91 -5.10 -9.02
C ASN A 260 -7.56 -4.80 -10.38
N GLY A 261 -7.15 -3.75 -11.02
CA GLY A 261 -7.64 -3.40 -12.35
C GLY A 261 -6.49 -3.20 -13.32
N GLU A 262 -6.84 -2.84 -14.54
CA GLU A 262 -5.91 -2.37 -15.56
C GLU A 262 -6.09 -0.88 -15.74
N ILE A 263 -4.97 -0.15 -15.84
CA ILE A 263 -4.95 1.27 -16.15
C ILE A 263 -4.36 1.39 -17.54
N ASN A 264 -5.22 1.36 -18.56
CA ASN A 264 -4.78 1.23 -19.96
C ASN A 264 -4.28 2.54 -20.58
N THR A 265 -4.56 3.69 -19.97
CA THR A 265 -4.28 5.02 -20.54
C THR A 265 -3.59 5.96 -19.53
N ILE A 266 -2.76 5.42 -18.66
CA ILE A 266 -2.11 6.22 -17.60
C ILE A 266 -1.12 7.25 -18.16
N ARG A 267 -0.55 7.03 -19.36
CA ARG A 267 0.54 7.86 -19.90
C ARG A 267 0.16 9.33 -20.03
N GLY A 268 -1.02 9.64 -20.54
CA GLY A 268 -1.49 11.02 -20.67
C GLY A 268 -1.59 11.72 -19.32
N ASN A 269 -2.03 11.01 -18.28
CA ASN A 269 -2.10 11.52 -16.92
C ASN A 269 -0.72 11.72 -16.29
N VAL A 270 0.22 10.82 -16.55
CA VAL A 270 1.63 10.97 -16.14
C VAL A 270 2.23 12.22 -16.78
N ASP A 271 2.09 12.38 -18.09
CA ASP A 271 2.61 13.53 -18.83
C ASP A 271 1.99 14.86 -18.32
N LYS A 272 0.67 14.88 -18.05
CA LYS A 272 0.00 16.05 -17.47
C LYS A 272 0.47 16.35 -16.06
N MET A 273 0.75 15.34 -15.25
CA MET A 273 1.28 15.53 -13.91
C MET A 273 2.68 16.12 -13.97
N MET A 274 3.57 15.55 -14.77
CA MET A 274 4.95 16.01 -14.95
C MET A 274 5.03 17.42 -15.52
N ALA A 275 4.19 17.75 -16.52
CA ALA A 275 4.15 19.09 -17.12
C ALA A 275 3.77 20.20 -16.12
N ARG A 276 3.14 19.86 -15.02
CA ARG A 276 2.73 20.84 -13.98
C ARG A 276 3.71 20.90 -12.80
N GLU A 277 4.65 19.97 -12.68
CA GLU A 277 5.54 19.86 -11.51
C GLU A 277 6.28 21.17 -11.21
N GLU A 278 6.76 21.89 -12.24
CA GLU A 278 7.47 23.15 -12.08
C GLU A 278 6.64 24.27 -11.44
N ASN A 279 5.31 24.20 -11.59
CA ASN A 279 4.39 25.20 -11.09
C ASN A 279 3.60 24.74 -9.85
N MET A 280 3.92 23.56 -9.32
CA MET A 280 3.23 23.05 -8.14
C MET A 280 3.77 23.68 -6.87
N GLU A 281 2.88 24.24 -6.09
CA GLU A 281 3.17 24.82 -4.78
C GLU A 281 2.23 24.25 -3.73
N THR A 282 2.75 24.01 -2.54
CA THR A 282 1.96 23.62 -1.38
C THR A 282 2.51 24.23 -0.11
N LYS A 283 1.62 24.66 0.78
CA LYS A 283 2.00 25.21 2.09
C LYS A 283 2.73 24.17 2.98
N PHE A 284 2.62 22.89 2.67
CA PHE A 284 3.20 21.81 3.47
C PHE A 284 4.65 21.52 3.10
N PHE A 285 5.06 21.69 1.85
CA PHE A 285 6.45 21.46 1.41
C PHE A 285 7.23 22.76 1.25
N LYS A 286 6.58 23.88 0.89
CA LYS A 286 7.23 25.18 0.73
C LYS A 286 8.53 25.07 -0.09
N SER A 287 9.66 25.47 0.51
CA SER A 287 10.98 25.37 -0.10
C SER A 287 11.48 23.94 -0.34
N ASP A 288 10.85 22.94 0.26
CA ASP A 288 11.24 21.53 0.11
C ASP A 288 10.53 20.83 -1.07
N MET A 289 9.71 21.57 -1.85
CA MET A 289 8.99 21.01 -2.98
C MET A 289 9.91 20.27 -3.96
N TYR A 290 11.08 20.82 -4.26
CA TYR A 290 12.07 20.19 -5.17
C TYR A 290 12.57 18.82 -4.68
N LYS A 291 12.52 18.54 -3.37
CA LYS A 291 12.96 17.26 -2.78
C LYS A 291 12.02 16.11 -3.10
N VAL A 292 10.78 16.41 -3.45
CA VAL A 292 9.76 15.39 -3.74
C VAL A 292 9.53 15.17 -5.23
N LEU A 293 10.18 15.98 -6.08
CA LEU A 293 10.11 15.86 -7.54
C LEU A 293 11.19 14.89 -8.08
N PRO A 294 10.94 14.17 -9.19
CA PRO A 294 9.65 14.05 -9.86
C PRO A 294 8.62 13.30 -8.98
N ILE A 295 7.34 13.65 -9.10
CA ILE A 295 6.28 12.99 -8.31
C ILE A 295 6.15 11.53 -8.74
N ILE A 296 6.12 11.30 -10.05
CA ILE A 296 5.89 9.99 -10.64
C ILE A 296 7.22 9.30 -10.95
N SER A 297 7.37 8.08 -10.47
CA SER A 297 8.44 7.17 -10.90
C SER A 297 8.01 6.45 -12.18
N GLN A 298 8.59 6.82 -13.33
CA GLN A 298 8.24 6.26 -14.63
C GLN A 298 8.68 4.79 -14.82
N GLU A 299 9.58 4.29 -13.96
CA GLU A 299 10.01 2.89 -13.96
C GLU A 299 9.02 1.99 -13.21
N GLY A 300 8.08 2.60 -12.49
CA GLY A 300 7.02 1.92 -11.79
C GLY A 300 6.00 1.27 -12.72
N SER A 301 5.15 0.40 -12.17
CA SER A 301 3.95 -0.04 -12.86
C SER A 301 2.91 1.08 -12.92
N ASP A 302 1.89 0.92 -13.75
CA ASP A 302 0.74 1.82 -13.83
C ASP A 302 0.11 2.10 -12.45
N SER A 303 -0.14 1.06 -11.65
CA SER A 303 -0.66 1.21 -10.30
C SER A 303 0.33 1.85 -9.33
N ALA A 304 1.64 1.68 -9.51
CA ALA A 304 2.64 2.37 -8.71
C ALA A 304 2.70 3.86 -9.04
N MET A 305 2.53 4.24 -10.32
CA MET A 305 2.43 5.64 -10.74
C MET A 305 1.18 6.31 -10.16
N LEU A 306 0.04 5.61 -10.15
CA LEU A 306 -1.19 6.07 -9.51
C LEU A 306 -0.99 6.24 -7.99
N ASP A 307 -0.33 5.28 -7.34
CA ASP A 307 0.02 5.35 -5.91
C ASP A 307 0.90 6.57 -5.58
N ASN A 308 1.89 6.88 -6.45
CA ASN A 308 2.75 8.06 -6.29
C ASN A 308 1.94 9.36 -6.37
N ALA A 309 1.04 9.48 -7.35
CA ALA A 309 0.19 10.66 -7.50
C ALA A 309 -0.75 10.82 -6.29
N LEU A 310 -1.39 9.74 -5.85
CA LEU A 310 -2.28 9.76 -4.69
C LEU A 310 -1.54 10.13 -3.42
N GLU A 311 -0.36 9.53 -3.18
CA GLU A 311 0.48 9.85 -2.02
C GLU A 311 0.86 11.33 -2.01
N PHE A 312 1.35 11.86 -3.13
CA PHE A 312 1.68 13.27 -3.26
C PHE A 312 0.50 14.20 -2.96
N MET A 313 -0.67 13.91 -3.53
CA MET A 313 -1.88 14.74 -3.32
C MET A 313 -2.28 14.77 -1.84
N VAL A 314 -2.26 13.62 -1.16
CA VAL A 314 -2.57 13.52 0.27
C VAL A 314 -1.52 14.24 1.11
N MET A 315 -0.23 14.04 0.81
CA MET A 315 0.86 14.71 1.53
C MET A 315 0.87 16.23 1.29
N SER A 316 0.38 16.67 0.13
CA SER A 316 0.15 18.08 -0.20
C SER A 316 -1.08 18.71 0.48
N GLY A 317 -1.83 17.92 1.27
CA GLY A 317 -2.95 18.39 2.09
C GLY A 317 -4.33 18.18 1.49
N MET A 318 -4.45 17.46 0.39
CA MET A 318 -5.74 17.04 -0.14
C MET A 318 -6.31 15.89 0.71
N GLU A 319 -7.60 15.91 0.96
CA GLU A 319 -8.27 14.80 1.63
C GLU A 319 -8.30 13.56 0.73
N LEU A 320 -8.03 12.40 1.31
CA LEU A 320 -7.94 11.13 0.58
C LEU A 320 -9.15 10.84 -0.31
N PRO A 321 -10.42 11.00 0.15
CA PRO A 321 -11.58 10.76 -0.72
C PRO A 321 -11.60 11.68 -1.96
N MET A 322 -11.24 12.94 -1.77
CA MET A 322 -11.18 13.91 -2.87
C MET A 322 -10.09 13.56 -3.88
N ALA A 323 -8.89 13.17 -3.40
CA ALA A 323 -7.79 12.75 -4.25
C ALA A 323 -8.17 11.50 -5.09
N VAL A 324 -8.84 10.53 -4.47
CA VAL A 324 -9.33 9.34 -5.17
C VAL A 324 -10.37 9.69 -6.22
N MET A 325 -11.34 10.57 -5.93
CA MET A 325 -12.34 11.01 -6.90
C MET A 325 -11.71 11.71 -8.12
N ILE A 326 -10.62 12.44 -7.92
CA ILE A 326 -9.90 13.12 -9.01
C ILE A 326 -9.14 12.12 -9.88
N LEU A 327 -8.44 11.17 -9.26
CA LEU A 327 -7.60 10.20 -9.96
C LEU A 327 -8.40 9.06 -10.61
N ILE A 328 -9.56 8.73 -10.05
CA ILE A 328 -10.42 7.64 -10.52
C ILE A 328 -11.85 8.20 -10.66
N PRO A 329 -12.11 9.01 -11.68
CA PRO A 329 -13.42 9.63 -11.86
C PRO A 329 -14.49 8.59 -12.21
N ALA A 330 -15.70 8.81 -11.72
CA ALA A 330 -16.87 8.06 -12.20
C ALA A 330 -17.17 8.43 -13.66
N PRO A 331 -17.93 7.61 -14.42
CA PRO A 331 -18.28 7.89 -15.81
C PRO A 331 -19.31 9.04 -15.92
N TRP A 332 -18.93 10.22 -15.48
CA TRP A 332 -19.76 11.40 -15.25
C TRP A 332 -20.40 11.99 -16.52
N GLN A 333 -19.78 11.77 -17.68
CA GLN A 333 -20.24 12.35 -18.96
C GLN A 333 -21.59 11.81 -19.40
N HIS A 334 -21.85 10.53 -19.12
CA HIS A 334 -23.04 9.82 -19.56
C HIS A 334 -24.01 9.43 -18.45
N ASP A 335 -23.66 9.66 -17.19
CA ASP A 335 -24.53 9.37 -16.06
C ASP A 335 -25.62 10.46 -15.92
N ARG A 336 -26.86 10.10 -16.30
CA ARG A 336 -28.01 11.00 -16.25
C ARG A 336 -28.52 11.26 -14.82
N PHE A 337 -28.13 10.42 -13.87
CA PHE A 337 -28.60 10.52 -12.47
C PHE A 337 -27.60 11.22 -11.56
N MET A 338 -26.41 11.53 -12.07
CA MET A 338 -25.38 12.21 -11.29
C MET A 338 -25.82 13.65 -10.94
N PRO A 339 -25.74 14.05 -9.65
CA PRO A 339 -25.99 15.44 -9.23
C PRO A 339 -25.10 16.43 -10.00
N GLN A 340 -25.65 17.62 -10.24
CA GLN A 340 -24.97 18.65 -11.05
C GLN A 340 -23.64 19.09 -10.40
N GLU A 341 -23.60 19.21 -9.09
CA GLU A 341 -22.40 19.60 -8.32
C GLU A 341 -21.25 18.58 -8.50
N VAL A 342 -21.58 17.28 -8.51
CA VAL A 342 -20.61 16.20 -8.73
C VAL A 342 -20.13 16.21 -10.18
N ARG A 343 -21.04 16.47 -11.14
CA ARG A 343 -20.69 16.59 -12.56
C ARG A 343 -19.77 17.79 -12.80
N ASP A 344 -20.02 18.92 -12.16
CA ASP A 344 -19.20 20.13 -12.30
C ASP A 344 -17.81 19.93 -11.62
N PHE A 345 -17.76 19.18 -10.53
CA PHE A 345 -16.50 18.73 -9.92
C PHE A 345 -15.66 17.94 -10.93
N TYR A 346 -16.21 16.90 -11.53
CA TYR A 346 -15.46 16.10 -12.50
C TYR A 346 -15.09 16.90 -13.76
N ARG A 347 -15.99 17.76 -14.25
CA ARG A 347 -15.71 18.65 -15.38
C ARG A 347 -14.52 19.57 -15.12
N TYR A 348 -14.43 20.12 -13.91
CA TYR A 348 -13.31 20.95 -13.50
C TYR A 348 -12.01 20.17 -13.51
N TYR A 349 -11.97 19.03 -12.83
CA TYR A 349 -10.74 18.24 -12.72
C TYR A 349 -10.34 17.53 -14.02
N ALA A 350 -11.27 17.25 -14.92
CA ALA A 350 -10.96 16.70 -16.26
C ALA A 350 -10.12 17.69 -17.12
N THR A 351 -10.04 18.96 -16.77
CA THR A 351 -9.12 19.90 -17.40
C THR A 351 -7.67 19.64 -17.00
N MET A 352 -7.43 18.96 -15.89
CA MET A 352 -6.12 18.68 -15.31
C MET A 352 -5.69 17.23 -15.48
N MET A 353 -6.63 16.30 -15.48
CA MET A 353 -6.43 14.87 -15.61
C MET A 353 -7.33 14.33 -16.72
N GLU A 354 -6.91 13.27 -17.38
CA GLU A 354 -7.79 12.56 -18.32
C GLU A 354 -8.78 11.70 -17.52
N PRO A 355 -10.07 11.74 -17.88
CA PRO A 355 -11.08 10.93 -17.21
C PRO A 355 -10.92 9.44 -17.52
#